data_f44c66f372a42c117be61439eab123bb
#
_entry.id   f44c66f372a42c117be61439eab123bb
#
_cell.length_a   1.000
_cell.length_b   1.000
_cell.length_c   1.000
_cell.angle_alpha   90.00
_cell.angle_beta   90.00
_cell.angle_gamma   90.00
#
_symmetry.space_group_name_H-M   'P 1'
#
loop_
_entity.id
_entity.type
_entity.pdbx_description
1 polymer ?
#
loop_
_entity_poly.entity_id
_entity_poly.type
_entity_poly.pdbx_seq_one_letter_code
_entity_poly.pdbx_strand_id
1 'polypeptide(L)'
;MRKKVIVATVITLAMFIGGNQQQAWAQTEKPYPTKSITYLVTFDPGGQSDREARRQQPHLERILSQKVIIDYKVGGGGALGWRELVRSKPDGYLIAGINIPHIILQPLQQEVGYKTEQIIPVAFFQRTPLGLAVLNTSSFKTLQEFLDYGKKYPGALTIGGSGTFSGHHMATLRLEKLSAVKFTYVPFTGAAPQTMAYLGGHVAAIFGNSDDLVKYKDKTRVLAFAIDKRFPDYPESPTFKELGIDLGEAIDRGVAVPPGTPDPIVRKVETAFMEIAHNSEIQAEMKKQGFVPLAMGHEESKAYIEKMTAIYKELAAGLKK
;
A
#
# COMPACT_ATOMS: atom_id res chain seq x y z
N MET A 1 75.49 -35.97 -59.12
CA MET A 1 75.87 -34.48 -59.11
C MET A 1 74.63 -33.66 -58.88
N ARG A 2 74.68 -32.83 -57.84
CA ARG A 2 73.95 -31.60 -57.58
C ARG A 2 72.44 -31.53 -57.91
N LYS A 3 71.62 -31.46 -56.85
CA LYS A 3 70.69 -30.36 -56.59
C LYS A 3 70.07 -30.54 -55.23
N LYS A 4 70.58 -29.82 -54.28
CA LYS A 4 69.96 -29.48 -52.97
C LYS A 4 69.69 -28.00 -53.01
N VAL A 5 68.74 -27.64 -52.16
CA VAL A 5 68.41 -26.26 -51.72
C VAL A 5 67.37 -25.55 -52.57
N ILE A 6 66.15 -25.48 -52.01
CA ILE A 6 65.39 -24.29 -51.56
C ILE A 6 64.02 -24.76 -51.13
N VAL A 7 63.80 -25.06 -49.88
CA VAL A 7 62.47 -25.02 -49.24
C VAL A 7 62.70 -24.65 -47.79
N ALA A 8 62.79 -23.40 -47.52
CA ALA A 8 62.70 -22.84 -46.16
C ALA A 8 62.55 -21.32 -46.23
N THR A 9 61.37 -20.80 -46.39
CA THR A 9 61.03 -19.40 -46.03
C THR A 9 59.61 -19.06 -46.51
N VAL A 10 58.55 -19.71 -45.97
CA VAL A 10 57.15 -19.22 -46.10
C VAL A 10 56.30 -19.81 -44.94
N ILE A 11 56.76 -19.80 -43.72
CA ILE A 11 55.91 -20.10 -42.57
C ILE A 11 56.30 -19.18 -41.41
N THR A 12 56.08 -17.90 -41.54
CA THR A 12 56.23 -16.96 -40.40
C THR A 12 55.50 -15.60 -40.63
N LEU A 13 54.33 -15.64 -41.24
CA LEU A 13 53.54 -14.40 -41.38
C LEU A 13 52.03 -14.62 -41.28
N ALA A 14 51.58 -15.58 -40.44
CA ALA A 14 50.16 -15.82 -40.23
C ALA A 14 49.75 -15.91 -38.75
N MET A 15 50.48 -15.34 -37.82
CA MET A 15 50.16 -15.36 -36.37
C MET A 15 50.08 -13.97 -35.73
N PHE A 16 49.66 -12.94 -36.42
CA PHE A 16 49.51 -11.60 -35.81
C PHE A 16 48.21 -10.86 -36.21
N ILE A 17 47.16 -11.56 -36.65
CA ILE A 17 45.83 -10.95 -36.91
C ILE A 17 44.71 -11.72 -36.19
N GLY A 18 44.93 -12.08 -34.95
CA GLY A 18 43.96 -12.81 -34.09
C GLY A 18 43.68 -12.22 -32.75
N GLY A 19 44.12 -11.01 -32.48
CA GLY A 19 44.11 -10.49 -31.11
C GLY A 19 43.44 -9.16 -30.86
N ASN A 20 42.33 -8.79 -31.51
CA ASN A 20 41.66 -7.54 -31.15
C ASN A 20 40.19 -7.45 -31.63
N GLN A 21 39.37 -8.49 -31.44
CA GLN A 21 37.94 -8.39 -31.71
C GLN A 21 37.04 -8.79 -30.52
N GLN A 22 37.53 -8.80 -29.29
CA GLN A 22 36.69 -9.05 -28.12
C GLN A 22 36.52 -7.82 -27.19
N GLN A 23 36.79 -6.62 -27.65
CA GLN A 23 36.61 -5.37 -26.87
C GLN A 23 35.54 -4.45 -27.44
N ALA A 24 34.54 -4.96 -28.13
CA ALA A 24 33.41 -4.14 -28.51
C ALA A 24 32.15 -4.79 -27.92
N TRP A 25 31.43 -4.01 -27.14
CA TRP A 25 30.09 -4.23 -26.53
C TRP A 25 30.06 -4.43 -25.02
N ALA A 26 30.86 -3.74 -24.26
CA ALA A 26 30.35 -3.23 -23.00
C ALA A 26 29.58 -1.93 -23.32
N GLN A 27 28.36 -2.03 -23.85
CA GLN A 27 27.42 -0.93 -23.73
C GLN A 27 27.26 -0.70 -22.23
N THR A 28 27.83 0.36 -21.73
CA THR A 28 27.52 0.90 -20.42
C THR A 28 26.08 1.34 -20.48
N GLU A 29 25.15 0.41 -20.17
CA GLU A 29 23.76 0.80 -19.91
C GLU A 29 23.81 1.91 -18.89
N LYS A 30 23.24 3.06 -19.25
CA LYS A 30 23.16 4.18 -18.29
C LYS A 30 22.48 3.66 -17.04
N PRO A 31 23.06 3.89 -15.85
CA PRO A 31 22.51 3.32 -14.64
C PRO A 31 21.07 3.83 -14.42
N TYR A 32 20.14 2.91 -14.21
CA TYR A 32 18.76 3.26 -13.83
C TYR A 32 18.73 4.16 -12.58
N PRO A 33 17.85 5.20 -12.50
CA PRO A 33 16.95 5.69 -13.55
C PRO A 33 17.61 6.78 -14.43
N THR A 34 17.20 6.88 -15.72
CA THR A 34 17.69 7.89 -16.67
C THR A 34 16.62 8.87 -17.17
N LYS A 35 15.38 8.66 -16.74
CA LYS A 35 14.19 9.48 -17.06
C LYS A 35 13.24 9.52 -15.88
N SER A 36 12.20 10.34 -15.96
CA SER A 36 11.17 10.47 -14.93
C SER A 36 10.52 9.12 -14.59
N ILE A 37 10.20 8.92 -13.31
CA ILE A 37 9.47 7.77 -12.78
C ILE A 37 8.03 8.20 -12.51
N THR A 38 7.05 7.41 -12.94
CA THR A 38 5.65 7.60 -12.59
C THR A 38 5.33 6.89 -11.29
N TYR A 39 4.82 7.62 -10.30
CA TYR A 39 4.26 7.08 -9.07
C TYR A 39 2.74 7.06 -9.18
N LEU A 40 2.18 5.89 -9.44
CA LEU A 40 0.74 5.67 -9.63
C LEU A 40 0.04 5.60 -8.28
N VAL A 41 -0.87 6.53 -8.03
CA VAL A 41 -1.78 6.57 -6.89
C VAL A 41 -3.12 5.97 -7.31
N THR A 42 -3.57 4.96 -6.57
CA THR A 42 -4.75 4.15 -6.95
C THR A 42 -6.06 4.62 -6.32
N PHE A 43 -6.02 5.73 -5.58
CA PHE A 43 -7.16 6.36 -4.90
C PHE A 43 -7.25 7.86 -5.22
N ASP A 44 -8.37 8.48 -4.82
CA ASP A 44 -8.63 9.89 -5.11
C ASP A 44 -7.55 10.83 -4.54
N PRO A 45 -7.25 11.94 -5.27
CA PRO A 45 -6.41 13.02 -4.76
C PRO A 45 -6.90 13.53 -3.40
N GLY A 46 -5.97 13.96 -2.54
CA GLY A 46 -6.24 14.43 -1.17
C GLY A 46 -6.49 13.31 -0.15
N GLY A 47 -6.60 12.04 -0.59
CA GLY A 47 -6.64 10.88 0.30
C GLY A 47 -5.27 10.53 0.85
N GLN A 48 -5.20 9.50 1.72
CA GLN A 48 -3.95 9.11 2.35
C GLN A 48 -2.85 8.69 1.37
N SER A 49 -3.21 7.90 0.34
CA SER A 49 -2.23 7.44 -0.66
C SER A 49 -1.62 8.60 -1.45
N ASP A 50 -2.39 9.65 -1.73
CA ASP A 50 -1.89 10.86 -2.37
C ASP A 50 -0.99 11.67 -1.43
N ARG A 51 -1.42 11.89 -0.19
CA ARG A 51 -0.61 12.62 0.81
C ARG A 51 0.73 11.93 1.04
N GLU A 52 0.75 10.61 1.07
CA GLU A 52 1.97 9.83 1.25
C GLU A 52 2.89 9.93 0.04
N ALA A 53 2.37 9.75 -1.18
CA ALA A 53 3.14 9.90 -2.40
C ALA A 53 3.76 11.31 -2.51
N ARG A 54 3.00 12.35 -2.16
CA ARG A 54 3.50 13.75 -2.14
C ARG A 54 4.55 14.00 -1.07
N ARG A 55 4.44 13.37 0.11
CA ARG A 55 5.48 13.43 1.14
C ARG A 55 6.77 12.81 0.67
N GLN A 56 6.70 11.68 -0.03
CA GLN A 56 7.86 10.93 -0.52
C GLN A 56 8.49 11.55 -1.78
N GLN A 57 7.69 12.20 -2.63
CA GLN A 57 8.11 12.72 -3.93
C GLN A 57 9.41 13.54 -3.89
N PRO A 58 9.56 14.59 -3.07
CA PRO A 58 10.78 15.42 -3.07
C PRO A 58 12.02 14.63 -2.62
N HIS A 59 11.86 13.67 -1.72
CA HIS A 59 12.93 12.81 -1.25
C HIS A 59 13.34 11.82 -2.33
N LEU A 60 12.38 11.19 -3.01
CA LEU A 60 12.63 10.28 -4.13
C LEU A 60 13.35 11.00 -5.28
N GLU A 61 12.91 12.23 -5.63
CA GLU A 61 13.57 13.03 -6.66
C GLU A 61 15.03 13.33 -6.31
N ARG A 62 15.30 13.66 -5.05
CA ARG A 62 16.66 13.90 -4.56
C ARG A 62 17.52 12.64 -4.61
N ILE A 63 17.02 11.51 -4.10
CA ILE A 63 17.78 10.25 -3.98
C ILE A 63 18.02 9.63 -5.35
N LEU A 64 17.01 9.63 -6.21
CA LEU A 64 17.07 9.01 -7.54
C LEU A 64 17.61 9.96 -8.63
N SER A 65 17.81 11.24 -8.31
CA SER A 65 18.25 12.29 -9.26
C SER A 65 17.41 12.36 -10.53
N GLN A 66 16.10 12.04 -10.41
CA GLN A 66 15.12 12.05 -11.48
C GLN A 66 13.79 12.60 -10.98
N LYS A 67 12.99 13.18 -11.89
CA LYS A 67 11.64 13.62 -11.55
C LYS A 67 10.73 12.43 -11.23
N VAL A 68 9.89 12.59 -10.21
CA VAL A 68 8.82 11.65 -9.86
C VAL A 68 7.48 12.31 -10.17
N ILE A 69 6.73 11.72 -11.08
CA ILE A 69 5.43 12.24 -11.53
C ILE A 69 4.34 11.45 -10.80
N ILE A 70 3.55 12.12 -9.99
CA ILE A 70 2.38 11.50 -9.36
C ILE A 70 1.25 11.49 -10.38
N ASP A 71 0.77 10.29 -10.70
CA ASP A 71 -0.36 10.04 -11.59
C ASP A 71 -1.44 9.24 -10.88
N TYR A 72 -2.68 9.25 -11.40
CA TYR A 72 -3.84 8.68 -10.72
C TYR A 72 -4.57 7.67 -11.59
N LYS A 73 -4.86 6.49 -11.03
CA LYS A 73 -5.74 5.49 -11.63
C LYS A 73 -6.76 5.03 -10.59
N VAL A 74 -7.79 5.84 -10.43
CA VAL A 74 -8.82 5.65 -9.40
C VAL A 74 -9.90 4.70 -9.87
N GLY A 75 -10.43 3.88 -8.96
CA GLY A 75 -11.59 3.03 -9.19
C GLY A 75 -11.44 1.60 -8.69
N GLY A 76 -12.59 0.97 -8.42
CA GLY A 76 -12.66 -0.40 -7.90
C GLY A 76 -11.93 -0.58 -6.56
N GLY A 77 -11.88 0.46 -5.70
CA GLY A 77 -11.11 0.40 -4.44
C GLY A 77 -9.61 0.21 -4.64
N GLY A 78 -9.04 0.76 -5.72
CA GLY A 78 -7.65 0.67 -6.12
C GLY A 78 -7.37 -0.39 -7.20
N ALA A 79 -8.32 -1.29 -7.48
CA ALA A 79 -8.12 -2.41 -8.40
C ALA A 79 -7.71 -1.99 -9.82
N LEU A 80 -8.24 -0.85 -10.32
CA LEU A 80 -7.90 -0.37 -11.67
C LEU A 80 -6.43 0.00 -11.78
N GLY A 81 -5.87 0.66 -10.76
CA GLY A 81 -4.45 1.00 -10.74
C GLY A 81 -3.54 -0.21 -10.59
N TRP A 82 -3.89 -1.18 -9.74
CA TRP A 82 -3.08 -2.39 -9.58
C TRP A 82 -3.14 -3.31 -10.80
N ARG A 83 -4.29 -3.34 -11.50
CA ARG A 83 -4.40 -4.01 -12.80
C ARG A 83 -3.50 -3.35 -13.85
N GLU A 84 -3.38 -2.02 -13.85
CA GLU A 84 -2.45 -1.30 -14.71
C GLU A 84 -1.01 -1.62 -14.35
N LEU A 85 -0.65 -1.60 -13.06
CA LEU A 85 0.68 -1.96 -12.58
C LEU A 85 1.14 -3.32 -13.12
N VAL A 86 0.32 -4.37 -12.93
CA VAL A 86 0.74 -5.73 -13.33
C VAL A 86 0.84 -5.94 -14.84
N ARG A 87 0.26 -5.04 -15.65
CA ARG A 87 0.33 -5.06 -17.12
C ARG A 87 1.40 -4.15 -17.70
N SER A 88 2.03 -3.34 -16.85
CA SER A 88 3.03 -2.37 -17.27
C SER A 88 4.37 -3.01 -17.54
N LYS A 89 5.24 -2.29 -18.27
CA LYS A 89 6.61 -2.75 -18.55
C LYS A 89 7.41 -2.87 -17.25
N PRO A 90 8.15 -3.97 -17.07
CA PRO A 90 8.95 -4.20 -15.88
C PRO A 90 10.32 -3.48 -15.94
N ASP A 91 10.32 -2.20 -16.29
CA ASP A 91 11.51 -1.39 -16.50
C ASP A 91 11.79 -0.39 -15.35
N GLY A 92 10.98 -0.43 -14.28
CA GLY A 92 11.12 0.42 -13.09
C GLY A 92 10.61 1.85 -13.23
N TYR A 93 10.10 2.25 -14.38
CA TYR A 93 9.59 3.62 -14.60
C TYR A 93 8.13 3.82 -14.26
N LEU A 94 7.43 2.75 -13.87
CA LEU A 94 6.16 2.81 -13.17
C LEU A 94 6.31 2.12 -11.82
N ILE A 95 6.02 2.85 -10.75
CA ILE A 95 5.80 2.30 -9.41
C ILE A 95 4.38 2.62 -8.98
N ALA A 96 3.78 1.82 -8.13
CA ALA A 96 2.42 2.08 -7.64
C ALA A 96 2.30 1.92 -6.14
N GLY A 97 1.53 2.80 -5.51
CA GLY A 97 1.11 2.63 -4.13
C GLY A 97 0.24 1.39 -3.96
N ILE A 98 0.52 0.58 -2.94
CA ILE A 98 -0.24 -0.62 -2.58
C ILE A 98 -0.74 -0.54 -1.16
N ASN A 99 -1.90 -1.16 -0.93
CA ASN A 99 -2.55 -1.18 0.38
C ASN A 99 -2.92 -2.61 0.78
N ILE A 100 -2.51 -3.04 1.97
CA ILE A 100 -3.06 -4.21 2.64
C ILE A 100 -4.20 -3.73 3.55
N PRO A 101 -5.38 -4.39 3.56
CA PRO A 101 -5.69 -5.69 2.95
C PRO A 101 -6.19 -5.67 1.50
N HIS A 102 -6.34 -4.51 0.87
CA HIS A 102 -7.04 -4.34 -0.41
C HIS A 102 -6.49 -5.24 -1.53
N ILE A 103 -5.15 -5.25 -1.75
CA ILE A 103 -4.50 -6.07 -2.81
C ILE A 103 -4.69 -7.58 -2.59
N ILE A 104 -5.10 -7.99 -1.38
CA ILE A 104 -5.34 -9.38 -1.01
C ILE A 104 -6.83 -9.71 -1.11
N LEU A 105 -7.69 -8.90 -0.48
CA LEU A 105 -9.11 -9.18 -0.36
C LEU A 105 -9.85 -9.11 -1.70
N GLN A 106 -9.48 -8.15 -2.55
CA GLN A 106 -10.18 -7.94 -3.81
C GLN A 106 -10.06 -9.15 -4.76
N PRO A 107 -8.86 -9.68 -5.08
CA PRO A 107 -8.75 -10.86 -5.94
C PRO A 107 -9.26 -12.16 -5.29
N LEU A 108 -9.43 -12.19 -3.96
CA LEU A 108 -10.07 -13.32 -3.27
C LEU A 108 -11.60 -13.33 -3.41
N GLN A 109 -12.21 -12.19 -3.70
CA GLN A 109 -13.66 -12.03 -3.66
C GLN A 109 -14.28 -11.76 -5.04
N GLN A 110 -13.51 -11.27 -6.00
CA GLN A 110 -13.99 -10.90 -7.34
C GLN A 110 -12.86 -10.89 -8.37
N GLU A 111 -13.22 -10.98 -9.65
CA GLU A 111 -12.27 -10.81 -10.76
C GLU A 111 -11.90 -9.34 -10.93
N VAL A 112 -10.67 -8.99 -10.58
CA VAL A 112 -10.15 -7.61 -10.62
C VAL A 112 -9.10 -7.39 -11.71
N GLY A 113 -8.71 -8.46 -12.41
CA GLY A 113 -7.74 -8.42 -13.49
C GLY A 113 -6.28 -8.38 -13.04
N TYR A 114 -6.01 -8.72 -11.78
CA TYR A 114 -4.70 -9.03 -11.20
C TYR A 114 -4.84 -10.10 -10.11
N LYS A 115 -3.73 -10.72 -9.74
CA LYS A 115 -3.61 -11.63 -8.60
C LYS A 115 -2.62 -11.03 -7.59
N THR A 116 -2.80 -11.32 -6.30
CA THR A 116 -1.91 -10.81 -5.23
C THR A 116 -0.44 -11.15 -5.50
N GLU A 117 -0.17 -12.35 -6.02
CA GLU A 117 1.17 -12.86 -6.32
C GLU A 117 1.88 -12.10 -7.47
N GLN A 118 1.13 -11.33 -8.27
CA GLN A 118 1.68 -10.48 -9.33
C GLN A 118 2.14 -9.11 -8.83
N ILE A 119 1.77 -8.75 -7.61
CA ILE A 119 2.20 -7.50 -6.97
C ILE A 119 3.60 -7.73 -6.38
N ILE A 120 4.61 -7.10 -6.97
CA ILE A 120 6.00 -7.19 -6.47
C ILE A 120 6.24 -6.02 -5.51
N PRO A 121 6.13 -6.24 -4.19
CA PRO A 121 6.32 -5.17 -3.22
C PRO A 121 7.78 -4.73 -3.19
N VAL A 122 8.01 -3.44 -3.04
CA VAL A 122 9.36 -2.87 -2.85
C VAL A 122 9.58 -2.53 -1.38
N ALA A 123 8.59 -1.89 -0.75
CA ALA A 123 8.65 -1.52 0.66
C ALA A 123 7.24 -1.33 1.24
N PHE A 124 7.09 -1.57 2.55
CA PHE A 124 6.00 -1.02 3.35
C PHE A 124 6.57 0.01 4.33
N PHE A 125 5.95 1.18 4.37
CA PHE A 125 6.49 2.35 5.09
C PHE A 125 5.49 2.98 6.07
N GLN A 126 4.21 2.56 6.05
CA GLN A 126 3.18 3.17 6.89
C GLN A 126 2.12 2.15 7.29
N ARG A 127 1.73 2.19 8.56
CA ARG A 127 0.50 1.58 9.09
C ARG A 127 -0.46 2.66 9.52
N THR A 128 -1.74 2.47 9.23
CA THR A 128 -2.83 3.34 9.63
C THR A 128 -3.85 2.53 10.44
N PRO A 129 -3.84 2.64 11.76
CA PRO A 129 -4.89 2.10 12.61
C PRO A 129 -6.28 2.59 12.21
N LEU A 130 -7.29 1.74 12.37
CA LEU A 130 -8.69 2.10 12.15
C LEU A 130 -9.41 2.31 13.47
N GLY A 131 -10.28 3.34 13.51
CA GLY A 131 -11.18 3.60 14.61
C GLY A 131 -12.62 3.70 14.13
N LEU A 132 -13.57 3.06 14.83
CA LEU A 132 -15.00 3.30 14.61
C LEU A 132 -15.36 4.66 15.21
N ALA A 133 -15.82 5.58 14.38
CA ALA A 133 -16.06 6.96 14.76
C ALA A 133 -17.44 7.45 14.36
N VAL A 134 -18.01 8.30 15.20
CA VAL A 134 -19.24 9.06 14.97
C VAL A 134 -18.97 10.55 15.13
N LEU A 135 -19.82 11.40 14.55
CA LEU A 135 -19.71 12.85 14.78
C LEU A 135 -19.92 13.19 16.26
N ASN A 136 -19.27 14.24 16.75
CA ASN A 136 -19.47 14.73 18.13
C ASN A 136 -20.92 15.10 18.42
N THR A 137 -21.68 15.48 17.40
CA THR A 137 -23.13 15.78 17.45
C THR A 137 -24.01 14.52 17.52
N SER A 138 -23.45 13.33 17.29
CA SER A 138 -24.17 12.07 17.39
C SER A 138 -24.69 11.82 18.80
N SER A 139 -25.87 11.18 18.89
CA SER A 139 -26.43 10.70 20.16
C SER A 139 -25.59 9.59 20.81
N PHE A 140 -24.86 8.81 20.00
CA PHE A 140 -24.00 7.73 20.49
C PHE A 140 -22.74 8.25 21.17
N LYS A 141 -22.57 7.91 22.45
CA LYS A 141 -21.40 8.33 23.24
C LYS A 141 -20.42 7.17 23.44
N THR A 142 -20.91 5.93 23.36
CA THR A 142 -20.14 4.71 23.59
C THR A 142 -20.37 3.71 22.48
N LEU A 143 -19.45 2.75 22.32
CA LEU A 143 -19.63 1.60 21.42
C LEU A 143 -20.86 0.78 21.79
N GLN A 144 -21.13 0.59 23.09
CA GLN A 144 -22.27 -0.19 23.55
C GLN A 144 -23.60 0.43 23.07
N GLU A 145 -23.78 1.76 23.23
CA GLU A 145 -24.98 2.44 22.75
C GLU A 145 -25.18 2.29 21.23
N PHE A 146 -24.07 2.38 20.47
CA PHE A 146 -24.09 2.20 19.02
C PHE A 146 -24.51 0.78 18.62
N LEU A 147 -23.94 -0.23 19.29
CA LEU A 147 -24.27 -1.63 19.03
C LEU A 147 -25.69 -2.00 19.48
N ASP A 148 -26.17 -1.49 20.63
CA ASP A 148 -27.54 -1.74 21.11
C ASP A 148 -28.58 -1.14 20.19
N TYR A 149 -28.34 0.06 19.66
CA TYR A 149 -29.17 0.65 18.62
C TYR A 149 -29.21 -0.23 17.37
N GLY A 150 -28.04 -0.69 16.90
CA GLY A 150 -27.94 -1.55 15.71
C GLY A 150 -28.61 -2.90 15.89
N LYS A 151 -28.61 -3.48 17.11
CA LYS A 151 -29.37 -4.71 17.45
C LYS A 151 -30.87 -4.47 17.38
N LYS A 152 -31.33 -3.33 17.89
CA LYS A 152 -32.76 -2.97 17.89
C LYS A 152 -33.27 -2.65 16.48
N TYR A 153 -32.43 -2.06 15.64
CA TYR A 153 -32.78 -1.61 14.29
C TYR A 153 -31.76 -2.14 13.26
N PRO A 154 -31.80 -3.43 12.89
CA PRO A 154 -30.83 -4.02 11.96
C PRO A 154 -30.77 -3.30 10.63
N GLY A 155 -29.56 -2.93 10.18
CA GLY A 155 -29.31 -2.21 8.93
C GLY A 155 -29.55 -0.69 8.98
N ALA A 156 -30.10 -0.14 10.08
CA ALA A 156 -30.33 1.29 10.20
C ALA A 156 -29.04 2.13 10.32
N LEU A 157 -27.99 1.55 10.87
CA LEU A 157 -26.70 2.23 11.00
C LEU A 157 -25.87 2.07 9.73
N THR A 158 -25.59 3.21 9.08
CA THR A 158 -24.69 3.25 7.90
C THR A 158 -23.25 3.43 8.35
N ILE A 159 -22.33 2.62 7.80
CA ILE A 159 -20.88 2.75 8.01
C ILE A 159 -20.21 3.01 6.68
N GLY A 160 -19.56 4.18 6.55
CA GLY A 160 -18.79 4.54 5.35
C GLY A 160 -17.40 3.91 5.32
N GLY A 161 -16.93 3.57 4.12
CA GLY A 161 -15.56 3.08 3.92
C GLY A 161 -15.01 3.31 2.51
N SER A 162 -13.70 3.15 2.33
CA SER A 162 -12.96 3.47 1.11
C SER A 162 -13.03 2.38 0.03
N GLY A 163 -14.21 1.85 -0.25
CA GLY A 163 -14.44 0.83 -1.28
C GLY A 163 -14.81 -0.54 -0.71
N THR A 164 -15.38 -1.36 -1.60
CA THR A 164 -15.71 -2.75 -1.29
C THR A 164 -14.41 -3.58 -1.17
N PHE A 165 -14.40 -4.54 -0.24
CA PHE A 165 -13.22 -5.37 0.08
C PHE A 165 -11.97 -4.55 0.43
N SER A 166 -12.19 -3.38 1.04
CA SER A 166 -11.17 -2.57 1.70
C SER A 166 -10.97 -2.99 3.16
N GLY A 167 -9.96 -2.44 3.84
CA GLY A 167 -9.80 -2.61 5.29
C GLY A 167 -11.01 -2.11 6.07
N HIS A 168 -11.63 -1.00 5.65
CA HIS A 168 -12.85 -0.47 6.26
C HIS A 168 -14.04 -1.43 6.11
N HIS A 169 -14.19 -2.05 4.93
CA HIS A 169 -15.25 -3.06 4.72
C HIS A 169 -14.99 -4.31 5.54
N MET A 170 -13.74 -4.78 5.60
CA MET A 170 -13.36 -5.92 6.42
C MET A 170 -13.62 -5.65 7.91
N ALA A 171 -13.24 -4.48 8.43
CA ALA A 171 -13.53 -4.08 9.80
C ALA A 171 -15.03 -4.07 10.10
N THR A 172 -15.86 -3.58 9.16
CA THR A 172 -17.32 -3.59 9.28
C THR A 172 -17.87 -5.01 9.34
N LEU A 173 -17.48 -5.89 8.41
CA LEU A 173 -17.95 -7.28 8.36
C LEU A 173 -17.51 -8.07 9.61
N ARG A 174 -16.29 -7.85 10.09
CA ARG A 174 -15.81 -8.47 11.33
C ARG A 174 -16.59 -7.97 12.54
N LEU A 175 -16.88 -6.66 12.61
CA LEU A 175 -17.70 -6.11 13.70
C LEU A 175 -19.12 -6.69 13.66
N GLU A 176 -19.76 -6.81 12.49
CA GLU A 176 -21.06 -7.48 12.34
C GLU A 176 -21.05 -8.89 12.93
N LYS A 177 -20.02 -9.68 12.55
CA LYS A 177 -19.89 -11.05 13.01
C LYS A 177 -19.67 -11.15 14.54
N LEU A 178 -18.77 -10.30 15.07
CA LEU A 178 -18.39 -10.34 16.49
C LEU A 178 -19.49 -9.78 17.43
N SER A 179 -20.30 -8.82 16.94
CA SER A 179 -21.34 -8.17 17.73
C SER A 179 -22.75 -8.69 17.46
N ALA A 180 -22.94 -9.52 16.44
CA ALA A 180 -24.23 -9.95 15.92
C ALA A 180 -25.16 -8.78 15.52
N VAL A 181 -24.59 -7.64 15.11
CA VAL A 181 -25.30 -6.45 14.60
C VAL A 181 -25.18 -6.40 13.09
N LYS A 182 -26.23 -5.94 12.40
CA LYS A 182 -26.22 -5.69 10.95
C LYS A 182 -26.10 -4.21 10.67
N PHE A 183 -25.11 -3.86 9.82
CA PHE A 183 -24.88 -2.50 9.35
C PHE A 183 -25.17 -2.38 7.85
N THR A 184 -25.42 -1.17 7.38
CA THR A 184 -25.42 -0.83 5.96
C THR A 184 -24.06 -0.22 5.61
N TYR A 185 -23.23 -0.97 4.90
CA TYR A 185 -21.93 -0.47 4.43
C TYR A 185 -22.10 0.41 3.20
N VAL A 186 -21.50 1.62 3.23
CA VAL A 186 -21.51 2.59 2.11
C VAL A 186 -20.11 2.75 1.55
N PRO A 187 -19.81 2.15 0.37
CA PRO A 187 -18.50 2.25 -0.25
C PRO A 187 -18.31 3.59 -0.97
N PHE A 188 -17.17 4.24 -0.72
CA PHE A 188 -16.68 5.42 -1.44
C PHE A 188 -15.46 5.06 -2.29
N THR A 189 -15.06 5.91 -3.24
CA THR A 189 -13.91 5.68 -4.11
C THR A 189 -12.56 5.80 -3.40
N GLY A 190 -12.54 6.34 -2.18
CA GLY A 190 -11.34 6.49 -1.36
C GLY A 190 -11.62 7.11 -0.01
N ALA A 191 -10.57 7.35 0.78
CA ALA A 191 -10.68 7.92 2.12
C ALA A 191 -11.15 9.38 2.12
N ALA A 192 -10.77 10.18 1.11
CA ALA A 192 -11.17 11.59 1.04
C ALA A 192 -12.68 11.76 0.88
N PRO A 193 -13.36 11.16 -0.13
CA PRO A 193 -14.83 11.25 -0.25
C PRO A 193 -15.56 10.57 0.91
N GLN A 194 -15.05 9.47 1.48
CA GLN A 194 -15.58 8.86 2.69
C GLN A 194 -15.62 9.86 3.86
N THR A 195 -14.49 10.52 4.14
CA THR A 195 -14.37 11.49 5.24
C THR A 195 -15.27 12.70 5.02
N MET A 196 -15.37 13.20 3.80
CA MET A 196 -16.27 14.32 3.47
C MET A 196 -17.76 13.96 3.68
N ALA A 197 -18.16 12.78 3.22
CA ALA A 197 -19.54 12.28 3.43
C ALA A 197 -19.86 12.10 4.93
N TYR A 198 -18.91 11.60 5.70
CA TYR A 198 -19.05 11.46 7.14
C TYR A 198 -19.18 12.81 7.85
N LEU A 199 -18.29 13.76 7.56
CA LEU A 199 -18.35 15.11 8.14
C LEU A 199 -19.62 15.87 7.75
N GLY A 200 -20.21 15.56 6.59
CA GLY A 200 -21.50 16.06 6.14
C GLY A 200 -22.71 15.34 6.73
N GLY A 201 -22.51 14.30 7.56
CA GLY A 201 -23.60 13.54 8.17
C GLY A 201 -24.33 12.58 7.23
N HIS A 202 -23.75 12.27 6.05
CA HIS A 202 -24.37 11.36 5.06
C HIS A 202 -24.24 9.88 5.44
N VAL A 203 -23.40 9.54 6.43
CA VAL A 203 -23.31 8.22 7.05
C VAL A 203 -23.27 8.38 8.57
N ALA A 204 -23.84 7.42 9.30
CA ALA A 204 -23.93 7.46 10.75
C ALA A 204 -22.56 7.31 11.43
N ALA A 205 -21.68 6.51 10.84
CA ALA A 205 -20.33 6.25 11.34
C ALA A 205 -19.35 5.97 10.19
N ILE A 206 -18.05 5.98 10.51
CA ILE A 206 -17.00 5.43 9.65
C ILE A 206 -16.07 4.51 10.47
N PHE A 207 -15.50 3.52 9.83
CA PHE A 207 -14.17 3.09 10.23
C PHE A 207 -13.20 4.13 9.66
N GLY A 208 -12.77 5.09 10.49
CA GLY A 208 -11.89 6.18 10.09
C GLY A 208 -10.41 5.76 10.18
N ASN A 209 -9.61 6.29 9.27
CA ASN A 209 -8.16 6.20 9.37
C ASN A 209 -7.64 7.09 10.49
N SER A 210 -6.65 6.64 11.26
CA SER A 210 -6.14 7.36 12.43
C SER A 210 -5.71 8.80 12.13
N ASP A 211 -5.09 9.08 10.97
CA ASP A 211 -4.69 10.43 10.57
C ASP A 211 -5.88 11.36 10.26
N ASP A 212 -6.95 10.85 9.63
CA ASP A 212 -8.16 11.62 9.42
C ASP A 212 -8.88 11.87 10.76
N LEU A 213 -8.88 10.89 11.68
CA LEU A 213 -9.42 11.04 13.03
C LEU A 213 -8.66 12.11 13.81
N VAL A 214 -7.33 12.11 13.77
CA VAL A 214 -6.49 13.15 14.39
C VAL A 214 -6.77 14.51 13.78
N LYS A 215 -6.82 14.61 12.45
CA LYS A 215 -7.08 15.87 11.73
C LYS A 215 -8.44 16.50 12.09
N TYR A 216 -9.46 15.68 12.33
CA TYR A 216 -10.83 16.14 12.61
C TYR A 216 -11.27 15.79 14.04
N LYS A 217 -10.32 15.75 14.99
CA LYS A 217 -10.57 15.40 16.39
C LYS A 217 -11.64 16.26 17.06
N ASP A 218 -11.71 17.53 16.70
CA ASP A 218 -12.70 18.50 17.17
C ASP A 218 -14.15 18.16 16.73
N LYS A 219 -14.32 17.39 15.65
CA LYS A 219 -15.63 17.02 15.07
C LYS A 219 -16.01 15.55 15.29
N THR A 220 -15.08 14.75 15.78
CA THR A 220 -15.16 13.28 15.75
C THR A 220 -15.04 12.69 17.15
N ARG A 221 -15.94 11.76 17.48
CA ARG A 221 -15.79 10.87 18.65
C ARG A 221 -15.44 9.48 18.17
N VAL A 222 -14.30 8.96 18.61
CA VAL A 222 -13.91 7.57 18.35
C VAL A 222 -14.51 6.69 19.45
N LEU A 223 -15.37 5.74 19.05
CA LEU A 223 -16.03 4.80 19.97
C LEU A 223 -15.12 3.66 20.39
N ALA A 224 -14.25 3.19 19.48
CA ALA A 224 -13.20 2.22 19.77
C ALA A 224 -12.16 2.18 18.63
N PHE A 225 -10.89 1.90 18.96
CA PHE A 225 -9.83 1.62 18.00
C PHE A 225 -9.63 0.12 17.79
N ALA A 226 -9.36 -0.28 16.55
CA ALA A 226 -9.08 -1.67 16.15
C ALA A 226 -7.58 -2.00 16.29
N ILE A 227 -7.00 -1.77 17.46
CA ILE A 227 -5.59 -1.98 17.80
C ILE A 227 -5.47 -2.56 19.22
N ASP A 228 -4.27 -3.08 19.57
CA ASP A 228 -4.04 -3.73 20.86
C ASP A 228 -3.88 -2.77 22.05
N LYS A 229 -3.41 -1.55 21.80
CA LYS A 229 -3.17 -0.52 22.83
C LYS A 229 -3.86 0.76 22.42
N ARG A 230 -4.28 1.56 23.40
CA ARG A 230 -4.92 2.87 23.14
C ARG A 230 -4.04 3.74 22.24
N PHE A 231 -4.72 4.44 21.31
CA PHE A 231 -4.05 5.34 20.38
C PHE A 231 -3.58 6.60 21.11
N PRO A 232 -2.29 7.00 20.98
CA PRO A 232 -1.73 8.09 21.80
C PRO A 232 -2.48 9.42 21.72
N ASP A 233 -3.00 9.77 20.51
CA ASP A 233 -3.76 11.00 20.29
C ASP A 233 -5.21 10.95 20.83
N TYR A 234 -5.67 9.74 21.23
CA TYR A 234 -7.01 9.46 21.77
C TYR A 234 -6.91 8.56 23.02
N PRO A 235 -6.22 9.02 24.09
CA PRO A 235 -6.01 8.20 25.28
C PRO A 235 -7.33 7.85 26.01
N GLU A 236 -8.36 8.65 25.80
CA GLU A 236 -9.73 8.45 26.34
C GLU A 236 -10.51 7.36 25.59
N SER A 237 -10.20 7.13 24.31
CA SER A 237 -10.94 6.16 23.49
C SER A 237 -10.42 4.74 23.73
N PRO A 238 -11.28 3.77 24.07
CA PRO A 238 -10.87 2.39 24.30
C PRO A 238 -10.47 1.69 22.99
N THR A 239 -9.83 0.55 23.11
CA THR A 239 -9.69 -0.41 22.02
C THR A 239 -10.90 -1.36 22.00
N PHE A 240 -11.20 -1.96 20.84
CA PHE A 240 -12.20 -3.01 20.76
C PHE A 240 -11.88 -4.16 21.71
N LYS A 241 -10.59 -4.50 21.87
CA LYS A 241 -10.09 -5.54 22.77
C LYS A 241 -10.40 -5.25 24.24
N GLU A 242 -10.22 -3.99 24.69
CA GLU A 242 -10.60 -3.57 26.05
C GLU A 242 -12.12 -3.69 26.29
N LEU A 243 -12.93 -3.63 25.23
CA LEU A 243 -14.39 -3.81 25.27
C LEU A 243 -14.83 -5.27 25.02
N GLY A 244 -13.90 -6.24 25.03
CA GLY A 244 -14.18 -7.66 24.86
C GLY A 244 -14.44 -8.10 23.41
N ILE A 245 -14.15 -7.25 22.42
CA ILE A 245 -14.32 -7.55 20.99
C ILE A 245 -12.93 -7.73 20.36
N ASP A 246 -12.60 -8.94 19.91
CA ASP A 246 -11.31 -9.24 19.27
C ASP A 246 -11.29 -8.76 17.81
N LEU A 247 -11.27 -7.44 17.64
CA LEU A 247 -11.20 -6.78 16.35
C LEU A 247 -9.94 -5.94 16.26
N GLY A 248 -8.92 -6.46 15.54
CA GLY A 248 -7.72 -5.74 15.14
C GLY A 248 -7.72 -5.53 13.63
N GLU A 249 -7.65 -4.27 13.16
CA GLU A 249 -7.64 -3.96 11.74
C GLU A 249 -6.87 -2.64 11.49
N ALA A 250 -6.04 -2.66 10.44
CA ALA A 250 -5.28 -1.50 10.00
C ALA A 250 -5.15 -1.51 8.48
N ILE A 251 -4.78 -0.37 7.91
CA ILE A 251 -4.38 -0.29 6.51
C ILE A 251 -2.88 -0.02 6.45
N ASP A 252 -2.13 -0.99 5.92
CA ASP A 252 -0.71 -0.85 5.70
C ASP A 252 -0.44 -0.40 4.27
N ARG A 253 0.45 0.58 4.11
CA ARG A 253 0.80 1.17 2.82
C ARG A 253 2.24 0.90 2.47
N GLY A 254 2.41 0.53 1.21
CA GLY A 254 3.68 0.25 0.58
C GLY A 254 3.69 0.73 -0.86
N VAL A 255 4.75 0.38 -1.54
CA VAL A 255 4.94 0.60 -2.96
C VAL A 255 5.35 -0.71 -3.63
N ALA A 256 4.92 -0.88 -4.88
CA ALA A 256 5.22 -2.05 -5.71
C ALA A 256 5.67 -1.64 -7.11
N VAL A 257 6.33 -2.58 -7.78
CA VAL A 257 6.72 -2.52 -9.19
C VAL A 257 6.01 -3.61 -10.00
N PRO A 258 5.98 -3.52 -11.34
CA PRO A 258 5.43 -4.55 -12.22
C PRO A 258 6.12 -5.91 -12.03
N PRO A 259 5.40 -7.04 -12.24
CA PRO A 259 6.01 -8.38 -12.21
C PRO A 259 7.09 -8.52 -13.29
N GLY A 260 8.22 -9.14 -12.94
CA GLY A 260 9.37 -9.31 -13.83
C GLY A 260 10.33 -8.11 -13.85
N THR A 261 10.13 -7.08 -13.00
CA THR A 261 11.11 -6.00 -12.83
C THR A 261 12.44 -6.58 -12.33
N PRO A 262 13.58 -6.28 -13.00
CA PRO A 262 14.88 -6.82 -12.63
C PRO A 262 15.30 -6.46 -11.19
N ASP A 263 15.89 -7.41 -10.46
CA ASP A 263 16.32 -7.23 -9.07
C ASP A 263 17.16 -5.97 -8.83
N PRO A 264 18.13 -5.58 -9.68
CA PRO A 264 18.90 -4.36 -9.46
C PRO A 264 18.02 -3.10 -9.43
N ILE A 265 16.94 -3.06 -10.24
CA ILE A 265 15.98 -1.97 -10.26
C ILE A 265 15.14 -1.99 -8.99
N VAL A 266 14.62 -3.16 -8.59
CA VAL A 266 13.88 -3.33 -7.32
C VAL A 266 14.70 -2.83 -6.14
N ARG A 267 15.97 -3.26 -6.02
CA ARG A 267 16.89 -2.85 -4.95
C ARG A 267 17.20 -1.35 -4.97
N LYS A 268 17.30 -0.75 -6.15
CA LYS A 268 17.53 0.70 -6.27
C LYS A 268 16.33 1.50 -5.75
N VAL A 269 15.11 1.08 -6.11
CA VAL A 269 13.88 1.71 -5.62
C VAL A 269 13.69 1.44 -4.13
N GLU A 270 13.94 0.20 -3.67
CA GLU A 270 13.91 -0.18 -2.25
C GLU A 270 14.81 0.73 -1.42
N THR A 271 16.08 0.88 -1.83
CA THR A 271 17.06 1.73 -1.11
C THR A 271 16.50 3.15 -0.93
N ALA A 272 15.87 3.72 -1.96
CA ALA A 272 15.30 5.07 -1.88
C ALA A 272 14.14 5.14 -0.88
N PHE A 273 13.22 4.17 -0.89
CA PHE A 273 12.10 4.13 0.06
C PHE A 273 12.55 3.83 1.48
N MET A 274 13.55 2.97 1.67
CA MET A 274 14.09 2.65 3.00
C MET A 274 14.86 3.84 3.60
N GLU A 275 15.57 4.64 2.80
CA GLU A 275 16.19 5.89 3.26
C GLU A 275 15.12 6.86 3.81
N ILE A 276 13.99 6.99 3.11
CA ILE A 276 12.84 7.80 3.55
C ILE A 276 12.23 7.21 4.83
N ALA A 277 11.97 5.90 4.85
CA ALA A 277 11.32 5.23 5.97
C ALA A 277 12.14 5.28 7.27
N HIS A 278 13.46 5.31 7.19
CA HIS A 278 14.37 5.42 8.33
C HIS A 278 14.66 6.88 8.73
N ASN A 279 14.21 7.88 7.97
CA ASN A 279 14.44 9.27 8.33
C ASN A 279 13.62 9.65 9.57
N SER A 280 14.31 10.04 10.64
CA SER A 280 13.70 10.33 11.95
C SER A 280 12.74 11.52 11.92
N GLU A 281 13.01 12.54 11.09
CA GLU A 281 12.17 13.73 10.95
C GLU A 281 10.85 13.36 10.25
N ILE A 282 10.93 12.56 9.18
CA ILE A 282 9.75 12.03 8.47
C ILE A 282 8.92 11.15 9.40
N GLN A 283 9.56 10.26 10.17
CA GLN A 283 8.86 9.42 11.15
C GLN A 283 8.17 10.26 12.24
N ALA A 284 8.83 11.31 12.73
CA ALA A 284 8.23 12.21 13.73
C ALA A 284 7.02 12.95 13.16
N GLU A 285 7.12 13.45 11.92
CA GLU A 285 6.01 14.08 11.21
C GLU A 285 4.84 13.11 11.02
N MET A 286 5.12 11.88 10.57
CA MET A 286 4.10 10.83 10.40
C MET A 286 3.37 10.54 11.72
N LYS A 287 4.10 10.36 12.82
CA LYS A 287 3.51 10.14 14.16
C LYS A 287 2.62 11.31 14.58
N LYS A 288 3.09 12.56 14.38
CA LYS A 288 2.30 13.76 14.67
C LYS A 288 1.00 13.85 13.87
N GLN A 289 0.98 13.24 12.67
CA GLN A 289 -0.21 13.18 11.82
C GLN A 289 -1.09 11.95 12.10
N GLY A 290 -0.77 11.13 13.08
CA GLY A 290 -1.55 9.96 13.45
C GLY A 290 -1.21 8.68 12.68
N PHE A 291 -0.08 8.63 11.97
CA PHE A 291 0.42 7.41 11.33
C PHE A 291 1.38 6.63 12.23
N VAL A 292 1.48 5.34 11.97
CA VAL A 292 2.51 4.48 12.54
C VAL A 292 3.55 4.19 11.46
N PRO A 293 4.78 4.72 11.56
CA PRO A 293 5.84 4.42 10.60
C PRO A 293 6.18 2.94 10.57
N LEU A 294 6.39 2.40 9.37
CA LEU A 294 6.96 1.09 9.10
C LEU A 294 8.24 1.27 8.27
N ALA A 295 9.11 0.26 8.30
CA ALA A 295 10.31 0.20 7.49
C ALA A 295 10.59 -1.26 7.13
N MET A 296 9.79 -1.80 6.20
CA MET A 296 9.95 -3.16 5.68
C MET A 296 10.49 -3.07 4.26
N GLY A 297 11.66 -3.63 4.00
CA GLY A 297 12.23 -3.74 2.66
C GLY A 297 11.56 -4.82 1.81
N HIS A 298 12.12 -5.07 0.63
CA HIS A 298 11.53 -5.98 -0.37
C HIS A 298 11.21 -7.37 0.17
N GLU A 299 12.20 -8.06 0.76
CA GLU A 299 12.02 -9.43 1.25
C GLU A 299 11.04 -9.51 2.44
N GLU A 300 11.15 -8.58 3.38
CA GLU A 300 10.20 -8.49 4.50
C GLU A 300 8.79 -8.21 4.01
N SER A 301 8.65 -7.34 3.00
CA SER A 301 7.36 -7.00 2.40
C SER A 301 6.71 -8.20 1.70
N LYS A 302 7.49 -9.04 1.02
CA LYS A 302 7.01 -10.31 0.44
C LYS A 302 6.48 -11.26 1.51
N ALA A 303 7.31 -11.54 2.52
CA ALA A 303 6.92 -12.41 3.63
C ALA A 303 5.68 -11.86 4.37
N TYR A 304 5.59 -10.53 4.48
CA TYR A 304 4.44 -9.86 5.09
C TYR A 304 3.16 -10.05 4.26
N ILE A 305 3.20 -9.87 2.93
CA ILE A 305 2.04 -10.14 2.05
C ILE A 305 1.61 -11.60 2.15
N GLU A 306 2.53 -12.56 2.15
CA GLU A 306 2.24 -13.99 2.29
C GLU A 306 1.51 -14.28 3.62
N LYS A 307 2.06 -13.79 4.73
CA LYS A 307 1.44 -13.89 6.06
C LYS A 307 0.03 -13.32 6.08
N MET A 308 -0.14 -12.09 5.59
CA MET A 308 -1.43 -11.42 5.59
C MET A 308 -2.42 -12.09 4.63
N THR A 309 -1.95 -12.67 3.53
CA THR A 309 -2.79 -13.45 2.61
C THR A 309 -3.39 -14.68 3.29
N ALA A 310 -2.61 -15.40 4.09
CA ALA A 310 -3.11 -16.53 4.87
C ALA A 310 -4.20 -16.09 5.86
N ILE A 311 -3.95 -15.01 6.61
CA ILE A 311 -4.89 -14.45 7.59
C ILE A 311 -6.21 -14.01 6.90
N TYR A 312 -6.12 -13.23 5.82
CA TYR A 312 -7.32 -12.73 5.15
C TYR A 312 -8.08 -13.80 4.38
N LYS A 313 -7.44 -14.86 3.89
CA LYS A 313 -8.13 -16.04 3.34
C LYS A 313 -9.01 -16.71 4.40
N GLU A 314 -8.48 -16.92 5.61
CA GLU A 314 -9.22 -17.49 6.72
C GLU A 314 -10.38 -16.59 7.17
N LEU A 315 -10.12 -15.30 7.38
CA LEU A 315 -11.14 -14.32 7.75
C LEU A 315 -12.26 -14.24 6.71
N ALA A 316 -11.92 -14.17 5.42
CA ALA A 316 -12.89 -14.10 4.33
C ALA A 316 -13.74 -15.37 4.21
N ALA A 317 -13.16 -16.55 4.41
CA ALA A 317 -13.91 -17.81 4.46
C ALA A 317 -14.90 -17.85 5.64
N GLY A 318 -14.51 -17.30 6.78
CA GLY A 318 -15.36 -17.20 7.96
C GLY A 318 -16.51 -16.20 7.85
N LEU A 319 -16.46 -15.26 6.90
CA LEU A 319 -17.53 -14.27 6.66
C LEU A 319 -18.62 -14.78 5.68
N LYS A 320 -18.34 -15.84 4.93
CA LYS A 320 -19.29 -16.46 3.97
C LYS A 320 -20.26 -17.46 4.62
N LYS A 321 -20.07 -17.78 5.89
CA LYS A 321 -20.94 -18.64 6.70
C LYS A 321 -21.86 -17.79 7.58
#